data_5b678f1720011aa012e3ec85983092b2
#
_entry.id   5b678f1720011aa012e3ec85983092b2
#
_cell.length_a   1.000
_cell.length_b   1.000
_cell.length_c   1.000
_cell.angle_alpha   90.00
_cell.angle_beta   90.00
_cell.angle_gamma   90.00
#
_symmetry.space_group_name_H-M   'P 1'
#
loop_
_entity.id
_entity.type
_entity.pdbx_description
1 polymer ?
#
loop_
_entity_poly.entity_id
_entity_poly.type
_entity_poly.pdbx_seq_one_letter_code
_entity_poly.pdbx_strand_id
1 'polypeptide(L)'
;LVSYAEGQNRQMREYYESLGNNVVNIGASSMATGLFLALLSGNQSAATTVSTIVMTIVVLIFGEISPKSLAKENPEKFSMFSAPIINLLMIVFTPLTLLFTGLKKLLAKLLKTGSDRKITQEELLMFVDEVEQGGSINENEGSLLRSAIEFNDVQVEDILTHRVDIEAVDVDESKDEIAKIFTESGHSRLPVYEETIDDIIGIVHHKDFYTDGGITEHSVREIMTKPIFIPPTLKISNLLKLLQKEKTYMAVVTDEYGGTLGIVTMEDILEELVG
;
A
#
# COMPACT_ATOMS: atom_id res chain seq x y z
N LEU A 1 -3.51 12.58 6.89
CA LEU A 1 -4.91 12.12 6.90
C LEU A 1 -5.03 10.69 7.41
N VAL A 2 -4.15 9.76 7.00
CA VAL A 2 -4.13 8.35 7.42
C VAL A 2 -3.89 8.23 8.93
N SER A 3 -2.88 8.87 9.47
CA SER A 3 -2.61 8.94 10.92
C SER A 3 -3.78 9.52 11.74
N TYR A 4 -4.58 10.39 11.14
CA TYR A 4 -5.79 10.93 11.78
C TYR A 4 -6.93 9.93 11.80
N ALA A 5 -7.11 9.14 10.72
CA ALA A 5 -8.15 8.11 10.64
C ALA A 5 -7.84 6.89 11.54
N GLU A 6 -6.58 6.49 11.65
CA GLU A 6 -6.12 5.46 12.60
C GLU A 6 -6.29 5.91 14.04
N GLY A 7 -5.94 7.16 14.35
CA GLY A 7 -6.19 7.76 15.65
C GLY A 7 -7.68 7.76 16.01
N GLN A 8 -8.55 8.08 15.04
CA GLN A 8 -10.00 8.04 15.23
C GLN A 8 -10.54 6.62 15.42
N ASN A 9 -10.10 5.64 14.63
CA ASN A 9 -10.53 4.25 14.76
C ASN A 9 -10.07 3.65 16.09
N ARG A 10 -8.84 3.95 16.51
CA ARG A 10 -8.31 3.53 17.81
C ARG A 10 -9.06 4.20 18.96
N GLN A 11 -9.30 5.50 18.88
CA GLN A 11 -10.10 6.23 19.87
C GLN A 11 -11.55 5.73 19.94
N MET A 12 -12.18 5.43 18.80
CA MET A 12 -13.52 4.86 18.75
C MET A 12 -13.56 3.47 19.40
N ARG A 13 -12.57 2.62 19.12
CA ARG A 13 -12.47 1.30 19.74
C ARG A 13 -12.27 1.39 21.24
N GLU A 14 -11.34 2.21 21.70
CA GLU A 14 -11.10 2.48 23.11
C GLU A 14 -12.35 3.08 23.80
N TYR A 15 -13.09 3.95 23.10
CA TYR A 15 -14.34 4.52 23.59
C TYR A 15 -15.43 3.46 23.78
N TYR A 16 -15.66 2.57 22.81
CA TYR A 16 -16.65 1.50 22.92
C TYR A 16 -16.26 0.46 23.98
N GLU A 17 -15.00 0.10 24.11
CA GLU A 17 -14.49 -0.78 25.16
C GLU A 17 -14.69 -0.15 26.55
N SER A 18 -14.38 1.14 26.68
CA SER A 18 -14.62 1.91 27.91
C SER A 18 -16.10 2.02 28.27
N LEU A 19 -16.97 2.26 27.27
CA LEU A 19 -18.41 2.39 27.47
C LEU A 19 -19.04 1.07 27.99
N GLY A 20 -18.67 -0.06 27.36
CA GLY A 20 -19.14 -1.38 27.74
C GLY A 20 -18.73 -1.73 29.19
N ASN A 21 -17.46 -1.50 29.52
CA ASN A 21 -16.92 -1.72 30.85
C ASN A 21 -17.63 -0.86 31.90
N ASN A 22 -17.86 0.41 31.59
CA ASN A 22 -18.55 1.34 32.47
C ASN A 22 -20.01 0.91 32.76
N VAL A 23 -20.75 0.48 31.73
CA VAL A 23 -22.14 0.01 31.90
C VAL A 23 -22.21 -1.20 32.84
N VAL A 24 -21.32 -2.18 32.65
CA VAL A 24 -21.23 -3.37 33.49
C VAL A 24 -20.87 -3.02 34.93
N ASN A 25 -19.87 -2.15 35.11
CA ASN A 25 -19.43 -1.72 36.45
C ASN A 25 -20.49 -0.94 37.18
N ILE A 26 -21.25 -0.04 36.54
CA ILE A 26 -22.38 0.69 37.13
C ILE A 26 -23.49 -0.28 37.50
N GLY A 27 -23.82 -1.23 36.64
CA GLY A 27 -24.82 -2.26 36.93
C GLY A 27 -24.44 -3.11 38.13
N ALA A 28 -23.21 -3.61 38.17
CA ALA A 28 -22.69 -4.41 39.30
C ALA A 28 -22.68 -3.63 40.61
N SER A 29 -22.23 -2.36 40.58
CA SER A 29 -22.22 -1.49 41.75
C SER A 29 -23.63 -1.19 42.29
N SER A 30 -24.59 -1.00 41.38
CA SER A 30 -26.00 -0.78 41.78
C SER A 30 -26.60 -2.01 42.44
N MET A 31 -26.36 -3.21 41.89
CA MET A 31 -26.80 -4.47 42.49
C MET A 31 -26.15 -4.72 43.85
N ALA A 32 -24.84 -4.45 43.95
CA ALA A 32 -24.12 -4.56 45.23
C ALA A 32 -24.67 -3.58 46.30
N THR A 33 -24.98 -2.34 45.91
CA THR A 33 -25.59 -1.37 46.84
C THR A 33 -26.92 -1.87 47.36
N GLY A 34 -27.77 -2.47 46.52
CA GLY A 34 -29.01 -3.10 46.95
C GLY A 34 -28.80 -4.24 47.93
N LEU A 35 -27.80 -5.09 47.72
CA LEU A 35 -27.42 -6.18 48.60
C LEU A 35 -26.94 -5.66 49.96
N PHE A 36 -26.03 -4.67 49.98
CA PHE A 36 -25.52 -4.07 51.21
C PHE A 36 -26.59 -3.29 51.98
N LEU A 37 -27.57 -2.69 51.29
CA LEU A 37 -28.71 -2.03 51.93
C LEU A 37 -29.55 -3.03 52.71
N ALA A 38 -29.77 -4.23 52.16
CA ALA A 38 -30.48 -5.31 52.85
C ALA A 38 -29.67 -5.85 54.05
N LEU A 39 -28.34 -5.99 53.92
CA LEU A 39 -27.47 -6.50 54.97
C LEU A 39 -27.27 -5.51 56.14
N LEU A 40 -27.23 -4.22 55.89
CA LEU A 40 -26.95 -3.16 56.85
C LEU A 40 -28.25 -2.53 57.43
N SER A 41 -29.32 -3.30 57.46
CA SER A 41 -30.61 -2.91 58.13
C SER A 41 -31.17 -1.58 57.61
N GLY A 42 -30.97 -1.27 56.30
CA GLY A 42 -31.57 -0.10 55.68
C GLY A 42 -30.79 1.21 55.85
N ASN A 43 -29.61 1.19 56.46
CA ASN A 43 -28.75 2.38 56.51
C ASN A 43 -28.13 2.70 55.14
N GLN A 44 -28.77 3.59 54.41
CA GLN A 44 -28.44 3.91 53.03
C GLN A 44 -27.02 4.49 52.85
N SER A 45 -26.59 5.36 53.76
CA SER A 45 -25.25 5.98 53.69
C SER A 45 -24.15 4.95 53.93
N ALA A 46 -24.29 4.09 54.93
CA ALA A 46 -23.34 3.03 55.22
C ALA A 46 -23.30 1.98 54.08
N ALA A 47 -24.47 1.59 53.56
CA ALA A 47 -24.58 0.63 52.46
C ALA A 47 -23.89 1.12 51.20
N THR A 48 -24.08 2.38 50.79
CA THR A 48 -23.45 2.97 49.62
C THR A 48 -21.92 3.04 49.77
N THR A 49 -21.44 3.50 50.96
CA THR A 49 -20.00 3.61 51.20
C THR A 49 -19.31 2.25 51.19
N VAL A 50 -19.85 1.27 51.92
CA VAL A 50 -19.28 -0.09 51.96
C VAL A 50 -19.35 -0.77 50.60
N SER A 51 -20.47 -0.67 49.89
CA SER A 51 -20.65 -1.20 48.54
C SER A 51 -19.61 -0.63 47.59
N THR A 52 -19.40 0.69 47.60
CA THR A 52 -18.42 1.35 46.72
C THR A 52 -17.00 0.83 46.96
N ILE A 53 -16.57 0.78 48.23
CA ILE A 53 -15.23 0.31 48.58
C ILE A 53 -15.05 -1.16 48.18
N VAL A 54 -15.98 -2.02 48.56
CA VAL A 54 -15.89 -3.46 48.25
C VAL A 54 -15.92 -3.70 46.76
N MET A 55 -16.85 -3.06 46.03
CA MET A 55 -16.95 -3.24 44.58
C MET A 55 -15.73 -2.69 43.82
N THR A 56 -15.18 -1.55 44.29
CA THR A 56 -13.94 -1.03 43.69
C THR A 56 -12.81 -2.05 43.82
N ILE A 57 -12.62 -2.64 44.99
CA ILE A 57 -11.58 -3.64 45.23
C ILE A 57 -11.83 -4.91 44.39
N VAL A 58 -13.08 -5.40 44.39
CA VAL A 58 -13.45 -6.62 43.63
C VAL A 58 -13.27 -6.43 42.14
N VAL A 59 -13.78 -5.33 41.58
CA VAL A 59 -13.66 -5.02 40.16
C VAL A 59 -12.20 -4.81 39.77
N LEU A 60 -11.42 -4.09 40.58
CA LEU A 60 -10.02 -3.84 40.30
C LEU A 60 -9.21 -5.15 40.29
N ILE A 61 -9.38 -6.00 41.30
CA ILE A 61 -8.62 -7.25 41.40
C ILE A 61 -9.10 -8.29 40.41
N PHE A 62 -10.39 -8.59 40.36
CA PHE A 62 -10.93 -9.73 39.58
C PHE A 62 -11.38 -9.33 38.19
N GLY A 63 -11.81 -8.09 37.98
CA GLY A 63 -12.26 -7.59 36.68
C GLY A 63 -11.17 -7.00 35.82
N GLU A 64 -10.11 -6.46 36.42
CA GLU A 64 -9.10 -5.72 35.66
C GLU A 64 -7.68 -6.28 35.80
N ILE A 65 -7.13 -6.32 37.02
CA ILE A 65 -5.71 -6.67 37.23
C ILE A 65 -5.45 -8.14 36.94
N SER A 66 -6.21 -9.04 37.58
CA SER A 66 -5.95 -10.49 37.50
C SER A 66 -6.13 -11.06 36.10
N PRO A 67 -7.23 -10.74 35.35
CA PRO A 67 -7.38 -11.25 33.98
C PRO A 67 -6.30 -10.74 33.02
N LYS A 68 -5.93 -9.46 33.14
CA LYS A 68 -4.87 -8.88 32.30
C LYS A 68 -3.49 -9.49 32.59
N SER A 69 -3.18 -9.73 33.88
CA SER A 69 -1.93 -10.36 34.29
C SER A 69 -1.83 -11.81 33.81
N LEU A 70 -2.89 -12.60 34.02
CA LEU A 70 -2.95 -13.99 33.57
C LEU A 70 -2.86 -14.13 32.06
N ALA A 71 -3.51 -13.23 31.30
CA ALA A 71 -3.45 -13.21 29.85
C ALA A 71 -2.03 -12.89 29.32
N LYS A 72 -1.27 -12.04 30.03
CA LYS A 72 0.12 -11.71 29.67
C LYS A 72 1.11 -12.82 30.03
N GLU A 73 0.92 -13.47 31.18
CA GLU A 73 1.85 -14.52 31.64
C GLU A 73 1.70 -15.83 30.85
N ASN A 74 0.47 -16.23 30.56
CA ASN A 74 0.17 -17.50 29.88
C ASN A 74 -0.95 -17.35 28.85
N PRO A 75 -0.70 -16.71 27.70
CA PRO A 75 -1.74 -16.37 26.73
C PRO A 75 -2.46 -17.61 26.17
N GLU A 76 -1.74 -18.72 25.95
CA GLU A 76 -2.33 -19.95 25.41
C GLU A 76 -3.29 -20.61 26.41
N LYS A 77 -2.87 -20.80 27.66
CA LYS A 77 -3.73 -21.40 28.69
C LYS A 77 -4.92 -20.52 29.02
N PHE A 78 -4.74 -19.21 29.07
CA PHE A 78 -5.81 -18.26 29.31
C PHE A 78 -6.83 -18.29 28.16
N SER A 79 -6.38 -18.35 26.91
CA SER A 79 -7.26 -18.46 25.73
C SER A 79 -8.04 -19.78 25.74
N MET A 80 -7.40 -20.89 26.04
CA MET A 80 -8.07 -22.21 26.15
C MET A 80 -9.13 -22.23 27.26
N PHE A 81 -8.87 -21.60 28.39
CA PHE A 81 -9.84 -21.50 29.51
C PHE A 81 -11.00 -20.57 29.18
N SER A 82 -10.74 -19.43 28.53
CA SER A 82 -11.77 -18.43 28.20
C SER A 82 -12.59 -18.80 26.96
N ALA A 83 -12.05 -19.59 26.03
CA ALA A 83 -12.70 -19.95 24.77
C ALA A 83 -14.12 -20.55 24.96
N PRO A 84 -14.38 -21.51 25.85
CA PRO A 84 -15.72 -22.06 26.03
C PRO A 84 -16.71 -21.02 26.59
N ILE A 85 -16.23 -20.13 27.44
CA ILE A 85 -17.05 -19.05 28.02
C ILE A 85 -17.45 -18.05 26.96
N ILE A 86 -16.48 -17.65 26.14
CA ILE A 86 -16.68 -16.73 25.01
C ILE A 86 -17.61 -17.37 23.99
N ASN A 87 -17.44 -18.64 23.70
CA ASN A 87 -18.32 -19.36 22.76
C ASN A 87 -19.77 -19.42 23.27
N LEU A 88 -19.97 -19.68 24.55
CA LEU A 88 -21.30 -19.64 25.17
C LEU A 88 -21.93 -18.24 25.02
N LEU A 89 -21.16 -17.18 25.33
CA LEU A 89 -21.60 -15.80 25.14
C LEU A 89 -21.95 -15.50 23.70
N MET A 90 -21.11 -15.92 22.74
CA MET A 90 -21.43 -15.77 21.32
C MET A 90 -22.75 -16.41 20.94
N ILE A 91 -23.03 -17.63 21.41
CA ILE A 91 -24.28 -18.32 21.13
C ILE A 91 -25.48 -17.53 21.70
N VAL A 92 -25.35 -17.05 22.94
CA VAL A 92 -26.42 -16.29 23.61
C VAL A 92 -26.68 -14.96 22.89
N PHE A 93 -25.63 -14.27 22.42
CA PHE A 93 -25.75 -12.98 21.74
C PHE A 93 -25.98 -13.10 20.22
N THR A 94 -25.85 -14.29 19.61
CA THR A 94 -26.10 -14.50 18.17
C THR A 94 -27.48 -13.99 17.70
N PRO A 95 -28.61 -14.28 18.40
CA PRO A 95 -29.90 -13.76 17.94
C PRO A 95 -29.97 -12.22 17.98
N LEU A 96 -29.30 -11.59 18.94
CA LEU A 96 -29.22 -10.15 19.05
C LEU A 96 -28.38 -9.54 17.93
N THR A 97 -27.23 -10.13 17.61
CA THR A 97 -26.37 -9.69 16.48
C THR A 97 -27.05 -9.87 15.14
N LEU A 98 -27.82 -10.93 14.94
CA LEU A 98 -28.64 -11.14 13.74
C LEU A 98 -29.72 -10.06 13.58
N LEU A 99 -30.37 -9.68 14.69
CA LEU A 99 -31.35 -8.59 14.70
C LEU A 99 -30.70 -7.25 14.26
N PHE A 100 -29.57 -6.89 14.87
CA PHE A 100 -28.85 -5.66 14.52
C PHE A 100 -28.29 -5.68 13.09
N THR A 101 -27.80 -6.83 12.64
CA THR A 101 -27.30 -6.98 11.26
C THR A 101 -28.45 -6.85 10.25
N GLY A 102 -29.62 -7.40 10.56
CA GLY A 102 -30.83 -7.23 9.77
C GLY A 102 -31.30 -5.78 9.71
N LEU A 103 -31.31 -5.11 10.84
CA LEU A 103 -31.65 -3.67 10.93
C LEU A 103 -30.65 -2.80 10.17
N LYS A 104 -29.35 -3.09 10.28
CA LYS A 104 -28.29 -2.40 9.52
C LYS A 104 -28.46 -2.58 8.01
N LYS A 105 -28.77 -3.80 7.53
CA LYS A 105 -29.04 -4.09 6.14
C LYS A 105 -30.29 -3.35 5.63
N LEU A 106 -31.33 -3.28 6.46
CA LEU A 106 -32.56 -2.55 6.13
C LEU A 106 -32.31 -1.05 6.01
N LEU A 107 -31.58 -0.47 6.96
CA LEU A 107 -31.17 0.94 6.93
C LEU A 107 -30.24 1.27 5.76
N ALA A 108 -29.26 0.42 5.47
CA ALA A 108 -28.37 0.58 4.31
C ALA A 108 -29.13 0.55 2.98
N LYS A 109 -30.16 -0.30 2.88
CA LYS A 109 -31.03 -0.37 1.69
C LYS A 109 -31.90 0.90 1.54
N LEU A 110 -32.40 1.43 2.66
CA LEU A 110 -33.18 2.67 2.69
C LEU A 110 -32.34 3.91 2.36
N LEU A 111 -31.08 3.95 2.85
CA LEU A 111 -30.17 5.07 2.66
C LEU A 111 -29.35 4.98 1.37
N LYS A 112 -29.54 3.93 0.54
CA LYS A 112 -28.73 3.66 -0.65
C LYS A 112 -27.21 3.69 -0.41
N THR A 113 -26.78 3.48 0.81
CA THR A 113 -25.36 3.43 1.19
C THR A 113 -24.84 2.03 0.89
N GLY A 114 -24.76 1.69 -0.37
CA GLY A 114 -23.99 0.55 -0.85
C GLY A 114 -22.52 0.94 -0.82
N SER A 115 -21.86 0.87 0.31
CA SER A 115 -20.42 0.91 0.33
C SER A 115 -19.92 -0.49 -0.01
N ASP A 116 -19.75 -0.77 -1.30
CA ASP A 116 -18.67 -1.66 -1.71
C ASP A 116 -17.39 -0.98 -1.20
N ARG A 117 -16.96 -1.38 -0.02
CA ARG A 117 -15.72 -0.91 0.59
C ARG A 117 -14.60 -1.51 -0.24
N LYS A 118 -14.27 -0.84 -1.35
CA LYS A 118 -13.06 -1.15 -2.11
C LYS A 118 -11.91 -0.78 -1.20
N ILE A 119 -11.04 -1.72 -0.97
CA ILE A 119 -9.77 -1.47 -0.30
C ILE A 119 -9.05 -0.39 -1.12
N THR A 120 -8.68 0.71 -0.49
CA THR A 120 -7.94 1.78 -1.17
C THR A 120 -6.46 1.41 -1.25
N GLN A 121 -5.72 2.12 -2.09
CA GLN A 121 -4.28 1.92 -2.23
C GLN A 121 -3.56 2.21 -0.91
N GLU A 122 -3.99 3.24 -0.19
CA GLU A 122 -3.46 3.59 1.13
C GLU A 122 -3.72 2.48 2.17
N GLU A 123 -4.90 1.84 2.13
CA GLU A 123 -5.19 0.70 2.99
C GLU A 123 -4.30 -0.52 2.66
N LEU A 124 -3.96 -0.73 1.37
CA LEU A 124 -3.01 -1.77 0.97
C LEU A 124 -1.60 -1.48 1.46
N LEU A 125 -1.11 -0.25 1.32
CA LEU A 125 0.22 0.16 1.80
C LEU A 125 0.33 -0.01 3.32
N MET A 126 -0.68 0.42 4.08
CA MET A 126 -0.72 0.19 5.54
C MET A 126 -0.67 -1.30 5.91
N PHE A 127 -1.34 -2.15 5.13
CA PHE A 127 -1.31 -3.60 5.36
C PHE A 127 0.09 -4.19 5.11
N VAL A 128 0.80 -3.72 4.08
CA VAL A 128 2.21 -4.11 3.84
C VAL A 128 3.08 -3.72 5.04
N ASP A 129 2.94 -2.49 5.54
CA ASP A 129 3.70 -2.01 6.70
C ASP A 129 3.41 -2.84 7.97
N GLU A 130 2.16 -3.24 8.22
CA GLU A 130 1.79 -4.07 9.36
C GLU A 130 2.41 -5.47 9.27
N VAL A 131 2.43 -6.07 8.07
CA VAL A 131 3.00 -7.41 7.82
C VAL A 131 4.52 -7.39 7.95
N GLU A 132 5.18 -6.31 7.52
CA GLU A 132 6.62 -6.08 7.67
C GLU A 132 7.00 -5.93 9.15
N GLN A 133 6.29 -5.06 9.90
CA GLN A 133 6.51 -4.88 11.33
C GLN A 133 6.23 -6.16 12.14
N GLY A 134 5.30 -6.98 11.67
CA GLY A 134 5.03 -8.31 12.23
C GLY A 134 6.10 -9.36 11.95
N GLY A 135 7.10 -9.03 11.13
CA GLY A 135 8.22 -9.92 10.76
C GLY A 135 7.86 -11.06 9.81
N SER A 136 6.68 -10.97 9.15
CA SER A 136 6.25 -11.98 8.17
C SER A 136 6.90 -11.80 6.79
N ILE A 137 7.32 -10.57 6.48
CA ILE A 137 8.11 -10.21 5.29
C ILE A 137 9.29 -9.36 5.73
N ASN A 138 10.37 -9.37 4.94
CA ASN A 138 11.54 -8.53 5.18
C ASN A 138 11.38 -7.15 4.50
N GLU A 139 12.29 -6.21 4.82
CA GLU A 139 12.28 -4.83 4.31
C GLU A 139 12.32 -4.77 2.77
N ASN A 140 13.12 -5.63 2.11
CA ASN A 140 13.19 -5.68 0.64
C ASN A 140 11.87 -6.16 0.03
N GLU A 141 11.24 -7.17 0.62
CA GLU A 141 9.93 -7.65 0.18
C GLU A 141 8.85 -6.59 0.38
N GLY A 142 8.90 -5.87 1.51
CA GLY A 142 8.01 -4.74 1.79
C GLY A 142 8.19 -3.62 0.77
N SER A 143 9.43 -3.25 0.42
CA SER A 143 9.73 -2.25 -0.61
C SER A 143 9.17 -2.65 -1.97
N LEU A 144 9.44 -3.87 -2.43
CA LEU A 144 8.90 -4.37 -3.70
C LEU A 144 7.38 -4.33 -3.77
N LEU A 145 6.70 -4.66 -2.66
CA LEU A 145 5.24 -4.60 -2.61
C LEU A 145 4.72 -3.17 -2.71
N ARG A 146 5.37 -2.22 -2.04
CA ARG A 146 5.03 -0.78 -2.13
C ARG A 146 5.22 -0.28 -3.55
N SER A 147 6.40 -0.50 -4.15
CA SER A 147 6.67 -0.13 -5.55
C SER A 147 5.64 -0.74 -6.51
N ALA A 148 5.26 -2.02 -6.33
CA ALA A 148 4.27 -2.66 -7.18
C ALA A 148 2.85 -2.06 -7.03
N ILE A 149 2.48 -1.60 -5.83
CA ILE A 149 1.19 -0.93 -5.57
C ILE A 149 1.18 0.46 -6.22
N GLU A 150 2.27 1.21 -6.11
CA GLU A 150 2.42 2.58 -6.63
C GLU A 150 2.68 2.63 -8.14
N PHE A 151 3.23 1.56 -8.72
CA PHE A 151 3.61 1.43 -10.13
C PHE A 151 2.53 1.89 -11.13
N ASN A 152 1.26 1.72 -10.79
CA ASN A 152 0.17 2.15 -11.65
C ASN A 152 -0.08 3.66 -11.67
N ASP A 153 0.50 4.42 -10.74
CA ASP A 153 0.28 5.85 -10.63
C ASP A 153 1.43 6.68 -11.17
N VAL A 154 2.63 6.08 -11.31
CA VAL A 154 3.82 6.72 -11.89
C VAL A 154 3.59 7.00 -13.38
N GLN A 155 3.99 8.20 -13.81
CA GLN A 155 3.93 8.64 -15.20
C GLN A 155 5.33 8.61 -15.84
N VAL A 156 5.37 8.59 -17.16
CA VAL A 156 6.62 8.59 -17.92
C VAL A 156 7.49 9.81 -17.62
N GLU A 157 6.87 10.97 -17.36
CA GLU A 157 7.58 12.19 -17.00
C GLU A 157 8.37 12.12 -15.70
N ASP A 158 7.99 11.19 -14.80
CA ASP A 158 8.65 11.00 -13.51
C ASP A 158 9.97 10.22 -13.64
N ILE A 159 10.15 9.43 -14.74
CA ILE A 159 11.26 8.48 -14.89
C ILE A 159 12.09 8.68 -16.15
N LEU A 160 11.68 9.57 -17.07
CA LEU A 160 12.37 9.74 -18.35
C LEU A 160 13.80 10.30 -18.18
N THR A 161 14.70 9.85 -19.02
CA THR A 161 15.98 10.54 -19.25
C THR A 161 15.71 11.78 -20.08
N HIS A 162 15.99 12.95 -19.50
CA HIS A 162 15.72 14.23 -20.16
C HIS A 162 16.60 14.42 -21.42
N ARG A 163 16.08 15.15 -22.40
CA ARG A 163 16.75 15.36 -23.69
C ARG A 163 18.19 15.90 -23.61
N VAL A 164 18.50 16.64 -22.56
CA VAL A 164 19.84 17.20 -22.33
C VAL A 164 20.87 16.14 -21.93
N ASP A 165 20.41 15.02 -21.42
CA ASP A 165 21.20 13.88 -20.95
C ASP A 165 21.17 12.70 -21.93
N ILE A 166 20.47 12.83 -23.07
CA ILE A 166 20.40 11.77 -24.08
C ILE A 166 21.71 11.72 -24.85
N GLU A 167 22.34 10.56 -24.86
CA GLU A 167 23.39 10.23 -25.81
C GLU A 167 22.76 9.70 -27.08
N ALA A 168 22.87 10.46 -28.16
CA ALA A 168 22.30 10.17 -29.47
C ALA A 168 23.34 10.40 -30.56
N VAL A 169 23.07 9.88 -31.78
CA VAL A 169 23.94 10.01 -32.94
C VAL A 169 23.21 10.73 -34.07
N ASP A 170 23.92 11.58 -34.82
CA ASP A 170 23.41 12.13 -36.06
C ASP A 170 23.35 11.01 -37.13
N VAL A 171 22.31 11.03 -37.94
CA VAL A 171 22.10 9.99 -38.97
C VAL A 171 23.23 9.98 -40.04
N ASP A 172 23.87 11.11 -40.26
CA ASP A 172 24.99 11.30 -41.21
C ASP A 172 26.35 11.25 -40.52
N GLU A 173 26.41 10.93 -39.21
CA GLU A 173 27.65 10.81 -38.44
C GLU A 173 28.54 9.67 -38.94
N SER A 174 29.85 9.86 -38.80
CA SER A 174 30.82 8.84 -39.20
C SER A 174 30.73 7.60 -38.31
N LYS A 175 30.94 6.42 -38.92
CA LYS A 175 30.92 5.15 -38.16
C LYS A 175 31.96 5.10 -37.06
N ASP A 176 33.10 5.76 -37.24
CA ASP A 176 34.16 5.81 -36.21
C ASP A 176 33.71 6.62 -34.99
N GLU A 177 32.99 7.73 -35.20
CA GLU A 177 32.44 8.52 -34.09
C GLU A 177 31.28 7.80 -33.40
N ILE A 178 30.39 7.14 -34.16
CA ILE A 178 29.33 6.29 -33.59
C ILE A 178 29.92 5.15 -32.74
N ALA A 179 31.00 4.52 -33.26
CA ALA A 179 31.71 3.46 -32.52
C ALA A 179 32.31 3.99 -31.22
N LYS A 180 32.83 5.20 -31.22
CA LYS A 180 33.35 5.86 -30.02
C LYS A 180 32.24 6.14 -29.02
N ILE A 181 31.10 6.68 -29.47
CA ILE A 181 29.93 6.94 -28.60
C ILE A 181 29.46 5.64 -27.94
N PHE A 182 29.30 4.54 -28.69
CA PHE A 182 28.95 3.25 -28.11
C PHE A 182 29.98 2.75 -27.08
N THR A 183 31.25 3.00 -27.31
CA THR A 183 32.34 2.53 -26.43
C THR A 183 32.41 3.36 -25.16
N GLU A 184 32.24 4.66 -25.27
CA GLU A 184 32.32 5.62 -24.13
C GLU A 184 31.06 5.54 -23.26
N SER A 185 29.86 5.45 -23.86
CA SER A 185 28.59 5.36 -23.16
C SER A 185 28.31 4.00 -22.56
N GLY A 186 28.75 2.93 -23.25
CA GLY A 186 28.40 1.56 -22.88
C GLY A 186 26.94 1.19 -23.16
N HIS A 187 26.18 2.05 -23.82
CA HIS A 187 24.79 1.81 -24.15
C HIS A 187 24.61 0.70 -25.19
N SER A 188 23.55 -0.08 -25.07
CA SER A 188 23.17 -1.10 -26.05
C SER A 188 22.39 -0.53 -27.23
N ARG A 189 21.84 0.67 -27.08
CA ARG A 189 21.01 1.37 -28.08
C ARG A 189 21.27 2.86 -28.02
N LEU A 190 21.30 3.49 -29.18
CA LEU A 190 21.41 4.95 -29.29
C LEU A 190 20.27 5.47 -30.16
N PRO A 191 19.56 6.54 -29.73
CA PRO A 191 18.67 7.29 -30.60
C PRO A 191 19.44 7.88 -31.79
N VAL A 192 18.80 7.90 -32.96
CA VAL A 192 19.33 8.51 -34.18
C VAL A 192 18.46 9.71 -34.51
N TYR A 193 19.06 10.88 -34.64
CA TYR A 193 18.35 12.10 -34.99
C TYR A 193 18.79 12.64 -36.37
N GLU A 194 17.95 13.48 -36.95
CA GLU A 194 18.23 14.25 -38.15
C GLU A 194 18.17 15.74 -37.80
N GLU A 195 19.16 16.51 -38.22
CA GLU A 195 19.35 17.94 -37.91
C GLU A 195 19.45 18.27 -36.43
N THR A 196 18.47 17.91 -35.58
CA THR A 196 18.46 18.22 -34.16
C THR A 196 17.94 17.05 -33.35
N ILE A 197 18.24 17.03 -32.03
CA ILE A 197 17.76 16.03 -31.07
C ILE A 197 16.23 16.02 -30.94
N ASP A 198 15.56 17.07 -31.41
CA ASP A 198 14.09 17.12 -31.43
C ASP A 198 13.49 16.25 -32.54
N ASP A 199 14.27 15.86 -33.55
CA ASP A 199 13.84 15.00 -34.66
C ASP A 199 14.52 13.63 -34.60
N ILE A 200 14.10 12.79 -33.64
CA ILE A 200 14.55 11.41 -33.52
C ILE A 200 13.85 10.54 -34.56
N ILE A 201 14.62 10.05 -35.56
CA ILE A 201 14.11 9.28 -36.68
C ILE A 201 14.29 7.76 -36.52
N GLY A 202 15.14 7.32 -35.59
CA GLY A 202 15.47 5.90 -35.42
C GLY A 202 16.13 5.57 -34.10
N ILE A 203 16.37 4.29 -33.92
CA ILE A 203 17.16 3.73 -32.80
C ILE A 203 18.12 2.73 -33.41
N VAL A 204 19.42 2.93 -33.24
CA VAL A 204 20.46 1.99 -33.67
C VAL A 204 20.85 1.08 -32.51
N HIS A 205 20.93 -0.22 -32.76
CA HIS A 205 21.33 -1.19 -31.75
C HIS A 205 22.83 -1.52 -31.94
N HIS A 206 23.53 -1.63 -30.80
CA HIS A 206 24.94 -2.03 -30.77
C HIS A 206 25.19 -3.36 -31.54
N LYS A 207 24.32 -4.36 -31.40
CA LYS A 207 24.43 -5.66 -32.05
C LYS A 207 24.26 -5.60 -33.57
N ASP A 208 23.54 -4.60 -34.10
CA ASP A 208 23.32 -4.43 -35.55
C ASP A 208 24.40 -3.52 -36.15
N PHE A 209 25.03 -2.68 -35.32
CA PHE A 209 26.18 -1.86 -35.66
C PHE A 209 27.49 -2.66 -35.66
N TYR A 210 27.68 -3.55 -34.68
CA TYR A 210 28.81 -4.47 -34.61
C TYR A 210 28.38 -5.88 -35.01
N THR A 211 28.95 -6.37 -36.11
CA THR A 211 28.78 -7.73 -36.63
C THR A 211 30.01 -8.57 -36.37
N ASP A 212 29.96 -9.88 -36.64
CA ASP A 212 31.14 -10.79 -36.52
C ASP A 212 32.37 -10.34 -37.30
N GLY A 213 32.17 -9.51 -38.33
CA GLY A 213 33.23 -8.93 -39.17
C GLY A 213 33.77 -7.56 -38.68
N GLY A 214 33.25 -7.01 -37.59
CA GLY A 214 33.55 -5.67 -37.11
C GLY A 214 32.38 -4.70 -37.30
N ILE A 215 32.66 -3.42 -37.55
CA ILE A 215 31.62 -2.42 -37.85
C ILE A 215 30.91 -2.77 -39.15
N THR A 216 29.57 -2.74 -39.14
CA THR A 216 28.73 -3.04 -40.32
C THR A 216 29.09 -2.15 -41.53
N GLU A 217 28.96 -2.70 -42.71
CA GLU A 217 29.10 -1.90 -43.96
C GLU A 217 27.85 -1.07 -44.30
N HIS A 218 26.69 -1.46 -43.73
CA HIS A 218 25.42 -0.77 -43.93
C HIS A 218 25.42 0.62 -43.29
N SER A 219 24.64 1.54 -43.88
CA SER A 219 24.43 2.88 -43.32
C SER A 219 23.57 2.81 -42.04
N VAL A 220 23.64 3.83 -41.21
CA VAL A 220 22.80 3.94 -39.99
C VAL A 220 21.31 3.88 -40.33
N ARG A 221 20.90 4.53 -41.43
CA ARG A 221 19.50 4.52 -41.94
C ARG A 221 19.00 3.11 -42.30
N GLU A 222 19.89 2.20 -42.70
CA GLU A 222 19.51 0.83 -43.08
C GLU A 222 19.38 -0.10 -41.87
N ILE A 223 20.14 0.15 -40.81
CA ILE A 223 20.16 -0.71 -39.59
C ILE A 223 19.30 -0.19 -38.42
N MET A 224 18.90 1.09 -38.49
CA MET A 224 18.05 1.65 -37.42
C MET A 224 16.65 1.07 -37.45
N THR A 225 16.05 0.95 -36.29
CA THR A 225 14.64 0.59 -36.08
C THR A 225 13.79 1.83 -35.84
N LYS A 226 12.50 1.77 -36.19
CA LYS A 226 11.57 2.89 -35.94
C LYS A 226 11.34 3.11 -34.45
N PRO A 227 11.42 4.37 -33.99
CA PRO A 227 11.12 4.69 -32.60
C PRO A 227 9.62 4.65 -32.35
N ILE A 228 9.24 4.44 -31.08
CA ILE A 228 7.87 4.61 -30.61
C ILE A 228 7.81 5.95 -29.88
N PHE A 229 6.86 6.80 -30.28
CA PHE A 229 6.62 8.09 -29.65
C PHE A 229 5.46 7.98 -28.65
N ILE A 230 5.65 8.56 -27.47
CA ILE A 230 4.68 8.53 -26.39
C ILE A 230 4.58 9.89 -25.69
N PRO A 231 3.41 10.25 -25.13
CA PRO A 231 3.27 11.45 -24.30
C PRO A 231 3.86 11.26 -22.90
N PRO A 232 4.31 12.34 -22.23
CA PRO A 232 4.87 12.30 -20.88
C PRO A 232 3.86 11.84 -19.80
N THR A 233 2.57 12.07 -20.01
CA THR A 233 1.49 11.69 -19.10
C THR A 233 1.07 10.22 -19.19
N LEU A 234 1.71 9.43 -20.06
CA LEU A 234 1.44 8.01 -20.16
C LEU A 234 1.89 7.30 -18.87
N LYS A 235 1.04 6.46 -18.28
CA LYS A 235 1.41 5.65 -17.12
C LYS A 235 2.43 4.57 -17.52
N ILE A 236 3.47 4.39 -16.70
CA ILE A 236 4.56 3.42 -16.96
C ILE A 236 4.05 1.98 -17.09
N SER A 237 2.99 1.62 -16.37
CA SER A 237 2.33 0.31 -16.48
C SER A 237 1.74 0.05 -17.88
N ASN A 238 1.28 1.09 -18.57
CA ASN A 238 0.80 1.01 -19.94
C ASN A 238 1.95 1.02 -20.95
N LEU A 239 3.00 1.82 -20.67
CA LEU A 239 4.23 1.82 -21.46
C LEU A 239 4.89 0.45 -21.46
N LEU A 240 5.01 -0.22 -20.32
CA LEU A 240 5.56 -1.57 -20.22
C LEU A 240 4.84 -2.55 -21.17
N LYS A 241 3.50 -2.52 -21.17
CA LYS A 241 2.70 -3.37 -22.08
C LYS A 241 2.91 -3.02 -23.54
N LEU A 242 3.07 -1.72 -23.85
CA LEU A 242 3.33 -1.24 -25.21
C LEU A 242 4.70 -1.71 -25.71
N LEU A 243 5.76 -1.52 -24.90
CA LEU A 243 7.11 -1.98 -25.26
C LEU A 243 7.16 -3.49 -25.46
N GLN A 244 6.51 -4.27 -24.61
CA GLN A 244 6.41 -5.73 -24.75
C GLN A 244 5.67 -6.15 -26.03
N LYS A 245 4.55 -5.49 -26.33
CA LYS A 245 3.75 -5.78 -27.54
C LYS A 245 4.52 -5.48 -28.82
N GLU A 246 5.16 -4.32 -28.86
CA GLU A 246 5.93 -3.87 -30.04
C GLU A 246 7.35 -4.47 -30.10
N LYS A 247 7.75 -5.26 -29.07
CA LYS A 247 9.06 -5.91 -28.93
C LYS A 247 10.23 -4.92 -29.03
N THR A 248 10.03 -3.73 -28.47
CA THR A 248 11.05 -2.70 -28.33
C THR A 248 11.40 -2.48 -26.87
N TYR A 249 12.53 -1.85 -26.62
CA TYR A 249 13.05 -1.62 -25.26
C TYR A 249 13.17 -0.14 -24.90
N MET A 250 12.90 0.74 -25.87
CA MET A 250 13.03 2.19 -25.71
C MET A 250 11.88 2.88 -26.42
N ALA A 251 11.38 3.96 -25.83
CA ALA A 251 10.42 4.88 -26.43
C ALA A 251 10.94 6.32 -26.32
N VAL A 252 10.55 7.15 -27.28
CA VAL A 252 10.84 8.59 -27.30
C VAL A 252 9.64 9.33 -26.74
N VAL A 253 9.88 10.18 -25.76
CA VAL A 253 8.86 11.00 -25.12
C VAL A 253 8.79 12.35 -25.83
N THR A 254 7.61 12.70 -26.32
CA THR A 254 7.40 13.95 -27.07
C THR A 254 6.38 14.85 -26.40
N ASP A 255 6.59 16.16 -26.52
CA ASP A 255 5.61 17.17 -26.12
C ASP A 255 4.45 17.31 -27.12
N GLU A 256 3.51 18.22 -26.81
CA GLU A 256 2.31 18.48 -27.63
C GLU A 256 2.66 19.11 -28.99
N TYR A 257 3.87 19.64 -29.16
CA TYR A 257 4.37 20.27 -30.39
C TYR A 257 5.22 19.33 -31.24
N GLY A 258 5.48 18.10 -30.73
CA GLY A 258 6.29 17.09 -31.38
C GLY A 258 7.79 17.18 -31.07
N GLY A 259 8.21 18.06 -30.16
CA GLY A 259 9.59 18.14 -29.70
C GLY A 259 9.94 17.01 -28.75
N THR A 260 11.18 16.56 -28.77
CA THR A 260 11.67 15.51 -27.87
C THR A 260 11.87 16.05 -26.44
N LEU A 261 11.15 15.50 -25.48
CA LEU A 261 11.35 15.75 -24.04
C LEU A 261 12.43 14.86 -23.47
N GLY A 262 12.50 13.61 -23.93
CA GLY A 262 13.40 12.63 -23.39
C GLY A 262 13.21 11.24 -24.02
N ILE A 263 13.83 10.26 -23.43
CA ILE A 263 13.64 8.83 -23.73
C ILE A 263 13.31 8.08 -22.45
N VAL A 264 12.68 6.93 -22.61
CA VAL A 264 12.45 5.99 -21.49
C VAL A 264 12.73 4.58 -21.98
N THR A 265 13.40 3.80 -21.18
CA THR A 265 13.78 2.43 -21.48
C THR A 265 13.01 1.41 -20.64
N MET A 266 13.11 0.14 -21.00
CA MET A 266 12.57 -0.96 -20.18
C MET A 266 13.26 -1.04 -18.82
N GLU A 267 14.56 -0.70 -18.81
CA GLU A 267 15.40 -0.68 -17.62
C GLU A 267 14.86 0.34 -16.58
N ASP A 268 14.52 1.57 -17.01
CA ASP A 268 13.96 2.63 -16.14
C ASP A 268 12.63 2.19 -15.52
N ILE A 269 11.77 1.54 -16.32
CA ILE A 269 10.50 1.01 -15.83
C ILE A 269 10.71 -0.11 -14.80
N LEU A 270 11.71 -0.96 -14.99
CA LEU A 270 12.02 -2.03 -14.05
C LEU A 270 12.67 -1.50 -12.78
N GLU A 271 13.45 -0.44 -12.85
CA GLU A 271 14.05 0.24 -11.70
C GLU A 271 12.96 0.75 -10.76
N GLU A 272 11.91 1.38 -11.26
CA GLU A 272 10.75 1.79 -10.45
C GLU A 272 10.03 0.62 -9.75
N LEU A 273 10.10 -0.57 -10.30
CA LEU A 273 9.46 -1.75 -9.71
C LEU A 273 10.32 -2.40 -8.63
N VAL A 274 11.65 -2.39 -8.80
CA VAL A 274 12.57 -3.11 -7.90
C VAL A 274 13.30 -2.20 -6.91
N GLY A 275 13.30 -0.90 -7.13
CA GLY A 275 13.88 0.15 -6.27
C GLY A 275 15.35 0.41 -6.51
#